data_b3e1c3c5100a4df2341fe6c8e0def677
#
_entry.id   b3e1c3c5100a4df2341fe6c8e0def677
#
_cell.length_a   1.000
_cell.length_b   1.000
_cell.length_c   1.000
_cell.angle_alpha   90.00
_cell.angle_beta   90.00
_cell.angle_gamma   90.00
#
_symmetry.space_group_name_H-M   'P 1'
#
loop_
_entity.id
_entity.type
_entity.pdbx_description
1 polymer ?
#
loop_
_entity_poly.entity_id
_entity_poly.type
_entity_poly.pdbx_seq_one_letter_code
_entity_poly.pdbx_strand_id
1 'polypeptide(L)'
;MKFGFISFQVPGHLNPMTALARHLQMRNHDVVFLYSQGAAGLPFLPADEQDGLTEHRAELSKKQGDDALKFSIRLIMSQAESIVKSLPNIVQSNQIDALVIDSVQFYAELGAIQLGIPYVDVSCALHFDYSGHTPLFFYGWPHETHAAALARNQDAVTRFVNLRNESGAGLRALAEAAGLRVDWEDPCSTLSPWASISQVPKVFDFESSHWPPQFYHTGPFHDGKGREPVDFPWERITGEPLIYASMGTILNGRPDVFRTIIAALARNKGLQLVLSIGDQIDPQQLEPVPKNAIIVKRAPQLDLLKLAAGCITHGGLNTVLESLTQGVPQVAIPVAFDQPGVGARIAHHRTGLVTSLDKLTADHLSTLLSAVLHDSAYRDNSKRMQKAIAEANGLSLAVDVIEQSLILSRNSQRPSTPIQ
;
A
#
# COMPACT_ATOMS: atom_id res chain seq x y z
N MET A 1 -26.42 -5.23 -3.33
CA MET A 1 -26.08 -3.85 -2.96
C MET A 1 -25.11 -3.31 -3.98
N LYS A 2 -25.10 -1.98 -4.14
CA LYS A 2 -24.13 -1.29 -5.00
C LYS A 2 -23.10 -0.53 -4.15
N PHE A 3 -21.83 -0.89 -4.29
CA PHE A 3 -20.71 -0.29 -3.58
C PHE A 3 -20.00 0.74 -4.44
N GLY A 4 -19.77 1.93 -3.88
CA GLY A 4 -18.86 2.92 -4.43
C GLY A 4 -17.46 2.74 -3.84
N PHE A 5 -16.45 2.59 -4.69
CA PHE A 5 -15.05 2.48 -4.28
C PHE A 5 -14.35 3.83 -4.49
N ILE A 6 -13.72 4.36 -3.44
CA ILE A 6 -12.87 5.54 -3.52
C ILE A 6 -11.44 5.09 -3.22
N SER A 7 -10.58 5.10 -4.23
CA SER A 7 -9.21 4.59 -4.16
C SER A 7 -8.21 5.62 -4.63
N PHE A 8 -7.04 5.63 -4.03
CA PHE A 8 -5.94 6.43 -4.54
C PHE A 8 -5.48 5.87 -5.90
N GLN A 9 -5.35 6.76 -6.89
CA GLN A 9 -5.24 6.40 -8.31
C GLN A 9 -3.82 5.99 -8.73
N VAL A 10 -3.22 5.06 -7.98
CA VAL A 10 -1.92 4.45 -8.30
C VAL A 10 -2.01 2.92 -8.24
N PRO A 11 -1.20 2.18 -9.01
CA PRO A 11 -1.28 0.72 -9.06
C PRO A 11 -1.17 0.03 -7.70
N GLY A 12 -0.38 0.61 -6.76
CA GLY A 12 -0.23 0.09 -5.40
C GLY A 12 -1.53 0.07 -4.59
N HIS A 13 -2.48 0.92 -4.91
CA HIS A 13 -3.79 1.00 -4.25
C HIS A 13 -4.91 0.42 -5.12
N LEU A 14 -4.92 0.70 -6.41
CA LEU A 14 -5.94 0.19 -7.33
C LEU A 14 -5.93 -1.35 -7.44
N ASN A 15 -4.76 -2.00 -7.50
CA ASN A 15 -4.69 -3.44 -7.62
C ASN A 15 -5.39 -4.18 -6.46
N PRO A 16 -5.08 -3.90 -5.16
CA PRO A 16 -5.78 -4.52 -4.05
C PRO A 16 -7.26 -4.14 -4.00
N MET A 17 -7.62 -2.87 -4.26
CA MET A 17 -9.03 -2.45 -4.25
C MET A 17 -9.84 -3.12 -5.35
N THR A 18 -9.28 -3.28 -6.56
CA THR A 18 -9.97 -3.98 -7.65
C THR A 18 -10.09 -5.49 -7.39
N ALA A 19 -9.11 -6.10 -6.71
CA ALA A 19 -9.23 -7.50 -6.27
C ALA A 19 -10.37 -7.66 -5.25
N LEU A 20 -10.46 -6.77 -4.26
CA LEU A 20 -11.54 -6.75 -3.28
C LEU A 20 -12.91 -6.54 -3.95
N ALA A 21 -13.00 -5.60 -4.89
CA ALA A 21 -14.22 -5.33 -5.65
C ALA A 21 -14.70 -6.54 -6.46
N ARG A 22 -13.78 -7.26 -7.12
CA ARG A 22 -14.13 -8.52 -7.83
C ARG A 22 -14.67 -9.59 -6.88
N HIS A 23 -14.15 -9.66 -5.64
CA HIS A 23 -14.65 -10.61 -4.64
C HIS A 23 -16.05 -10.23 -4.14
N LEU A 24 -16.38 -8.94 -4.02
CA LEU A 24 -17.75 -8.48 -3.76
C LEU A 24 -18.68 -8.82 -4.93
N GLN A 25 -18.24 -8.66 -6.19
CA GLN A 25 -19.03 -9.07 -7.35
C GLN A 25 -19.33 -10.59 -7.36
N MET A 26 -18.37 -11.43 -6.96
CA MET A 26 -18.60 -12.88 -6.83
C MET A 26 -19.65 -13.23 -5.74
N ARG A 27 -19.92 -12.30 -4.81
CA ARG A 27 -21.01 -12.38 -3.81
C ARG A 27 -22.30 -11.69 -4.27
N ASN A 28 -22.44 -11.41 -5.57
CA ASN A 28 -23.62 -10.77 -6.19
C ASN A 28 -23.85 -9.32 -5.72
N HIS A 29 -22.80 -8.59 -5.47
CA HIS A 29 -22.86 -7.14 -5.26
C HIS A 29 -22.46 -6.40 -6.53
N ASP A 30 -23.07 -5.24 -6.77
CA ASP A 30 -22.62 -4.30 -7.79
C ASP A 30 -21.47 -3.44 -7.24
N VAL A 31 -20.50 -3.11 -8.07
CA VAL A 31 -19.37 -2.25 -7.70
C VAL A 31 -19.15 -1.19 -8.77
N VAL A 32 -18.73 0.00 -8.33
CA VAL A 32 -18.29 1.08 -9.21
C VAL A 32 -17.18 1.87 -8.55
N PHE A 33 -16.10 2.12 -9.29
CA PHE A 33 -15.02 2.99 -8.82
C PHE A 33 -15.38 4.44 -9.08
N LEU A 34 -15.27 5.27 -8.06
CA LEU A 34 -15.55 6.70 -8.13
C LEU A 34 -14.23 7.45 -8.30
N TYR A 35 -14.26 8.57 -9.03
CA TYR A 35 -13.09 9.42 -9.27
C TYR A 35 -11.90 8.64 -9.86
N SER A 36 -12.18 7.71 -10.76
CA SER A 36 -11.16 6.83 -11.32
C SER A 36 -10.92 7.10 -12.80
N GLN A 37 -9.68 6.93 -13.25
CA GLN A 37 -9.30 6.95 -14.67
C GLN A 37 -9.33 5.55 -15.31
N GLY A 38 -9.58 4.52 -14.49
CA GLY A 38 -9.66 3.12 -14.89
C GLY A 38 -9.69 2.21 -13.67
N ALA A 39 -10.31 1.06 -13.80
CA ALA A 39 -10.49 0.12 -12.69
C ALA A 39 -10.29 -1.35 -13.12
N ALA A 40 -9.27 -1.63 -13.93
CA ALA A 40 -8.90 -2.98 -14.38
C ALA A 40 -10.10 -3.80 -14.92
N GLY A 41 -10.90 -3.18 -15.78
CA GLY A 41 -12.10 -3.78 -16.40
C GLY A 41 -13.37 -3.70 -15.55
N LEU A 42 -13.32 -3.16 -14.33
CA LEU A 42 -14.50 -2.90 -13.50
C LEU A 42 -15.18 -1.57 -13.89
N PRO A 43 -16.48 -1.40 -13.60
CA PRO A 43 -17.17 -0.13 -13.81
C PRO A 43 -16.51 1.01 -13.04
N PHE A 44 -16.39 2.18 -13.66
CA PHE A 44 -15.87 3.38 -13.01
C PHE A 44 -16.57 4.65 -13.50
N LEU A 45 -16.55 5.66 -12.65
CA LEU A 45 -16.95 7.03 -12.95
C LEU A 45 -15.68 7.88 -12.98
N PRO A 46 -15.49 8.69 -14.04
CA PRO A 46 -14.26 9.46 -14.19
C PRO A 46 -14.09 10.49 -13.06
N ALA A 47 -12.84 10.79 -12.73
CA ALA A 47 -12.48 12.01 -12.01
C ALA A 47 -12.65 13.21 -12.95
N ASP A 48 -12.93 14.38 -12.39
CA ASP A 48 -12.91 15.61 -13.18
C ASP A 48 -11.50 15.81 -13.76
N GLU A 49 -11.40 16.32 -15.01
CA GLU A 49 -10.15 16.44 -15.78
C GLU A 49 -9.06 17.30 -15.10
N GLN A 50 -9.39 18.01 -14.02
CA GLN A 50 -8.49 18.94 -13.33
C GLN A 50 -7.56 18.31 -12.28
N ASP A 51 -7.58 17.00 -12.09
CA ASP A 51 -6.84 16.36 -10.99
C ASP A 51 -5.30 16.42 -11.11
N GLY A 52 -4.75 16.82 -12.27
CA GLY A 52 -3.30 17.00 -12.44
C GLY A 52 -2.42 15.82 -12.02
N LEU A 53 -3.01 14.62 -11.85
CA LEU A 53 -2.36 13.43 -11.28
C LEU A 53 -1.07 13.04 -11.99
N THR A 54 -1.01 13.22 -13.32
CA THR A 54 0.20 12.90 -14.09
C THR A 54 1.34 13.84 -13.76
N GLU A 55 1.05 15.16 -13.69
CA GLU A 55 2.02 16.19 -13.33
C GLU A 55 2.47 16.04 -11.89
N HIS A 56 1.53 15.75 -10.98
CA HIS A 56 1.82 15.49 -9.57
C HIS A 56 2.69 14.24 -9.36
N ARG A 57 2.49 13.18 -10.14
CA ARG A 57 3.36 11.99 -10.11
C ARG A 57 4.78 12.32 -10.57
N ALA A 58 4.92 13.10 -11.64
CA ALA A 58 6.23 13.52 -12.12
C ALA A 58 6.97 14.40 -11.10
N GLU A 59 6.25 15.26 -10.37
CA GLU A 59 6.84 16.08 -9.31
C GLU A 59 7.17 15.23 -8.07
N LEU A 60 6.27 14.31 -7.68
CA LEU A 60 6.46 13.41 -6.55
C LEU A 60 7.68 12.50 -6.73
N SER A 61 7.92 12.03 -7.96
CA SER A 61 9.06 11.15 -8.27
C SER A 61 10.43 11.77 -8.00
N LYS A 62 10.51 13.10 -7.89
CA LYS A 62 11.72 13.86 -7.57
C LYS A 62 11.94 14.05 -6.08
N LYS A 63 10.95 13.70 -5.23
CA LYS A 63 10.96 13.96 -3.80
C LYS A 63 11.32 12.70 -3.00
N GLN A 64 11.78 12.88 -1.76
CA GLN A 64 12.15 11.78 -0.85
C GLN A 64 11.78 12.14 0.59
N GLY A 65 11.63 11.12 1.44
CA GLY A 65 11.39 11.30 2.88
C GLY A 65 10.24 12.27 3.19
N ASP A 66 10.47 13.20 4.09
CA ASP A 66 9.48 14.16 4.58
C ASP A 66 8.91 15.07 3.48
N ASP A 67 9.70 15.42 2.47
CA ASP A 67 9.22 16.28 1.37
C ASP A 67 8.22 15.54 0.47
N ALA A 68 8.44 14.26 0.24
CA ALA A 68 7.49 13.41 -0.48
C ALA A 68 6.20 13.26 0.32
N LEU A 69 6.30 13.06 1.64
CA LEU A 69 5.15 12.94 2.54
C LEU A 69 4.31 14.23 2.56
N LYS A 70 4.94 15.39 2.81
CA LYS A 70 4.26 16.69 2.83
C LYS A 70 3.55 17.01 1.52
N PHE A 71 4.22 16.73 0.40
CA PHE A 71 3.64 16.92 -0.92
C PHE A 71 2.42 16.04 -1.14
N SER A 72 2.51 14.76 -0.79
CA SER A 72 1.42 13.78 -0.93
C SER A 72 0.22 14.13 -0.04
N ILE A 73 0.44 14.55 1.21
CA ILE A 73 -0.66 14.96 2.10
C ILE A 73 -1.41 16.16 1.51
N ARG A 74 -0.73 17.18 1.02
CA ARG A 74 -1.38 18.34 0.39
C ARG A 74 -2.22 17.94 -0.82
N LEU A 75 -1.70 17.05 -1.66
CA LEU A 75 -2.42 16.55 -2.82
C LEU A 75 -3.68 15.78 -2.40
N ILE A 76 -3.55 14.86 -1.45
CA ILE A 76 -4.67 14.07 -0.94
C ILE A 76 -5.74 14.98 -0.32
N MET A 77 -5.36 16.02 0.45
CA MET A 77 -6.30 16.97 1.03
C MET A 77 -7.05 17.78 -0.03
N SER A 78 -6.36 18.21 -1.08
CA SER A 78 -7.00 18.90 -2.21
C SER A 78 -8.00 17.99 -2.94
N GLN A 79 -7.66 16.72 -3.14
CA GLN A 79 -8.57 15.75 -3.74
C GLN A 79 -9.78 15.47 -2.83
N ALA A 80 -9.56 15.34 -1.52
CA ALA A 80 -10.63 15.12 -0.56
C ALA A 80 -11.66 16.26 -0.55
N GLU A 81 -11.22 17.53 -0.71
CA GLU A 81 -12.15 18.66 -0.85
C GLU A 81 -13.07 18.51 -2.06
N SER A 82 -12.53 18.10 -3.21
CA SER A 82 -13.29 17.84 -4.43
C SER A 82 -14.27 16.67 -4.25
N ILE A 83 -13.79 15.58 -3.64
CA ILE A 83 -14.60 14.39 -3.33
C ILE A 83 -15.77 14.78 -2.42
N VAL A 84 -15.54 15.43 -1.30
CA VAL A 84 -16.58 15.80 -0.34
C VAL A 84 -17.66 16.68 -0.98
N LYS A 85 -17.28 17.61 -1.85
CA LYS A 85 -18.23 18.49 -2.56
C LYS A 85 -19.12 17.73 -3.56
N SER A 86 -18.57 16.79 -4.31
CA SER A 86 -19.26 16.13 -5.43
C SER A 86 -19.91 14.80 -5.05
N LEU A 87 -19.43 14.12 -4.01
CA LEU A 87 -19.88 12.80 -3.59
C LEU A 87 -21.40 12.67 -3.38
N PRO A 88 -22.11 13.66 -2.77
CA PRO A 88 -23.57 13.57 -2.58
C PRO A 88 -24.31 13.35 -3.89
N ASN A 89 -23.99 14.12 -4.92
CA ASN A 89 -24.63 14.00 -6.22
C ASN A 89 -24.29 12.66 -6.91
N ILE A 90 -23.04 12.22 -6.80
CA ILE A 90 -22.58 10.96 -7.40
C ILE A 90 -23.28 9.78 -6.76
N VAL A 91 -23.35 9.73 -5.42
CA VAL A 91 -24.02 8.66 -4.68
C VAL A 91 -25.50 8.58 -5.04
N GLN A 92 -26.20 9.72 -5.04
CA GLN A 92 -27.63 9.76 -5.36
C GLN A 92 -27.91 9.36 -6.81
N SER A 93 -27.19 9.94 -7.78
CA SER A 93 -27.40 9.69 -9.20
C SER A 93 -27.08 8.25 -9.61
N ASN A 94 -26.19 7.60 -8.89
CA ASN A 94 -25.76 6.23 -9.19
C ASN A 94 -26.35 5.19 -8.24
N GLN A 95 -27.23 5.58 -7.31
CA GLN A 95 -27.89 4.69 -6.35
C GLN A 95 -26.88 3.82 -5.57
N ILE A 96 -25.84 4.45 -5.00
CA ILE A 96 -24.82 3.78 -4.24
C ILE A 96 -25.33 3.54 -2.81
N ASP A 97 -25.26 2.30 -2.35
CA ASP A 97 -25.77 1.89 -1.03
C ASP A 97 -24.74 2.05 0.09
N ALA A 98 -23.44 1.89 -0.23
CA ALA A 98 -22.34 1.94 0.74
C ALA A 98 -21.02 2.30 0.04
N LEU A 99 -20.05 2.79 0.83
CA LEU A 99 -18.72 3.13 0.31
C LEU A 99 -17.63 2.23 0.89
N VAL A 100 -16.64 1.96 0.06
CA VAL A 100 -15.36 1.34 0.43
C VAL A 100 -14.28 2.37 0.13
N ILE A 101 -13.65 2.90 1.17
CA ILE A 101 -12.75 4.06 1.10
C ILE A 101 -11.33 3.62 1.43
N ASP A 102 -10.40 3.96 0.56
CA ASP A 102 -8.97 3.76 0.79
C ASP A 102 -8.48 4.68 1.92
N SER A 103 -7.90 4.13 2.96
CA SER A 103 -7.51 4.84 4.18
C SER A 103 -6.49 5.97 3.98
N VAL A 104 -5.85 6.06 2.81
CA VAL A 104 -4.99 7.19 2.46
C VAL A 104 -5.76 8.37 1.84
N GLN A 105 -7.03 8.19 1.50
CA GLN A 105 -7.93 9.25 1.04
C GLN A 105 -8.53 9.99 2.26
N PHE A 106 -7.65 10.56 3.08
CA PHE A 106 -8.04 11.23 4.32
C PHE A 106 -9.22 12.16 4.14
N TYR A 107 -10.21 12.01 5.03
CA TYR A 107 -11.43 12.82 5.08
C TYR A 107 -12.40 12.65 3.90
N ALA A 108 -12.17 11.72 2.96
CA ALA A 108 -13.20 11.34 2.00
C ALA A 108 -14.45 10.80 2.70
N GLU A 109 -14.28 10.25 3.90
CA GLU A 109 -15.32 9.77 4.82
C GLU A 109 -16.35 10.87 5.18
N LEU A 110 -15.94 12.13 5.18
CA LEU A 110 -16.84 13.26 5.47
C LEU A 110 -18.06 13.30 4.53
N GLY A 111 -17.86 12.92 3.27
CA GLY A 111 -18.96 12.80 2.32
C GLY A 111 -19.94 11.68 2.69
N ALA A 112 -19.44 10.52 3.16
CA ALA A 112 -20.28 9.43 3.65
C ALA A 112 -21.03 9.81 4.93
N ILE A 113 -20.36 10.47 5.86
CA ILE A 113 -20.94 10.97 7.12
C ILE A 113 -22.05 11.99 6.81
N GLN A 114 -21.81 12.93 5.90
CA GLN A 114 -22.81 13.92 5.48
C GLN A 114 -24.06 13.28 4.90
N LEU A 115 -23.89 12.25 4.08
CA LEU A 115 -24.99 11.52 3.45
C LEU A 115 -25.67 10.53 4.40
N GLY A 116 -25.00 10.17 5.48
CA GLY A 116 -25.46 9.13 6.41
C GLY A 116 -25.53 7.75 5.78
N ILE A 117 -24.68 7.45 4.81
CA ILE A 117 -24.55 6.12 4.20
C ILE A 117 -23.45 5.33 4.90
N PRO A 118 -23.56 3.98 4.98
CA PRO A 118 -22.51 3.15 5.56
C PRO A 118 -21.24 3.22 4.72
N TYR A 119 -20.10 3.12 5.40
CA TYR A 119 -18.79 3.03 4.76
C TYR A 119 -17.83 2.17 5.57
N VAL A 120 -16.82 1.64 4.91
CA VAL A 120 -15.69 0.92 5.52
C VAL A 120 -14.39 1.51 5.00
N ASP A 121 -13.38 1.56 5.88
CA ASP A 121 -12.03 1.97 5.50
C ASP A 121 -11.19 0.75 5.14
N VAL A 122 -10.39 0.88 4.09
CA VAL A 122 -9.50 -0.19 3.60
C VAL A 122 -8.09 0.32 3.45
N SER A 123 -7.14 -0.28 4.17
CA SER A 123 -5.73 0.04 4.08
C SER A 123 -5.04 -0.84 3.05
N CYS A 124 -4.75 -0.26 1.89
CA CYS A 124 -3.96 -0.88 0.81
C CYS A 124 -2.45 -0.68 0.98
N ALA A 125 -2.03 0.34 1.74
CA ALA A 125 -0.70 0.52 2.32
C ALA A 125 -0.68 0.00 3.76
N LEU A 126 0.42 0.21 4.49
CA LEU A 126 0.39 -0.01 5.93
C LEU A 126 -0.66 0.91 6.59
N HIS A 127 -1.43 0.35 7.49
CA HIS A 127 -2.42 1.10 8.25
C HIS A 127 -1.77 2.03 9.30
N PHE A 128 -2.50 3.05 9.71
CA PHE A 128 -2.06 4.00 10.72
C PHE A 128 -2.34 3.46 12.12
N ASP A 129 -1.30 3.40 12.97
CA ASP A 129 -1.46 3.24 14.41
C ASP A 129 -1.32 4.60 15.09
N TYR A 130 -2.43 5.21 15.43
CA TYR A 130 -2.45 6.49 16.12
C TYR A 130 -2.29 6.36 17.64
N SER A 131 -2.24 5.14 18.17
CA SER A 131 -2.02 4.90 19.61
C SER A 131 -0.58 5.20 20.07
N GLY A 132 0.37 5.22 19.13
CA GLY A 132 1.80 5.35 19.42
C GLY A 132 2.44 4.09 19.99
N HIS A 133 1.73 2.96 20.11
CA HIS A 133 2.29 1.70 20.59
C HIS A 133 3.18 1.03 19.56
N THR A 134 2.91 1.24 18.27
CA THR A 134 3.82 0.86 17.19
C THR A 134 4.37 2.12 16.49
N PRO A 135 5.56 2.05 15.88
CA PRO A 135 6.07 3.17 15.11
C PRO A 135 5.16 3.51 13.93
N LEU A 136 4.90 4.79 13.66
CA LEU A 136 4.32 5.19 12.39
C LEU A 136 5.20 4.71 11.24
N PHE A 137 4.57 4.17 10.22
CA PHE A 137 5.25 3.47 9.12
C PHE A 137 6.15 4.36 8.24
N PHE A 138 6.07 5.66 8.34
CA PHE A 138 7.00 6.58 7.67
C PHE A 138 8.43 6.46 8.16
N TYR A 139 8.60 5.92 9.38
CA TYR A 139 9.90 5.73 10.02
C TYR A 139 10.24 4.24 10.04
N GLY A 140 11.45 3.89 9.66
CA GLY A 140 11.96 2.52 9.70
C GLY A 140 12.42 2.09 11.10
N TRP A 141 11.77 2.60 12.15
CA TRP A 141 12.15 2.29 13.53
C TRP A 141 11.76 0.86 13.91
N PRO A 142 12.58 0.19 14.72
CA PRO A 142 12.22 -1.10 15.28
C PRO A 142 11.02 -0.98 16.22
N HIS A 143 10.25 -2.06 16.35
CA HIS A 143 9.21 -2.16 17.36
C HIS A 143 9.83 -2.38 18.74
N GLU A 144 9.70 -1.38 19.59
CA GLU A 144 10.22 -1.34 20.96
C GLU A 144 9.13 -0.81 21.88
N THR A 145 9.04 -1.37 23.08
CA THR A 145 7.96 -1.07 24.05
C THR A 145 8.45 -0.31 25.31
N HIS A 146 9.72 0.07 25.36
CA HIS A 146 10.23 0.88 26.48
C HIS A 146 9.76 2.34 26.39
N ALA A 147 9.71 3.03 27.51
CA ALA A 147 9.11 4.37 27.63
C ALA A 147 9.63 5.40 26.60
N ALA A 148 10.94 5.40 26.32
CA ALA A 148 11.51 6.34 25.35
C ALA A 148 11.06 6.05 23.91
N ALA A 149 10.86 4.78 23.53
CA ALA A 149 10.35 4.41 22.23
C ALA A 149 8.87 4.78 22.07
N LEU A 150 8.06 4.54 23.08
CA LEU A 150 6.64 4.94 23.09
C LEU A 150 6.50 6.47 23.02
N ALA A 151 7.30 7.23 23.77
CA ALA A 151 7.31 8.69 23.69
C ALA A 151 7.72 9.19 22.29
N ARG A 152 8.74 8.60 21.69
CA ARG A 152 9.15 8.88 20.30
C ARG A 152 8.03 8.62 19.31
N ASN A 153 7.33 7.49 19.42
CA ASN A 153 6.24 7.12 18.55
C ASN A 153 5.06 8.09 18.70
N GLN A 154 4.70 8.45 19.94
CA GLN A 154 3.62 9.41 20.22
C GLN A 154 3.94 10.80 19.65
N ASP A 155 5.17 11.26 19.77
CA ASP A 155 5.62 12.52 19.18
C ASP A 155 5.52 12.48 17.64
N ALA A 156 5.83 11.35 17.01
CA ALA A 156 5.67 11.17 15.56
C ALA A 156 4.18 11.21 15.14
N VAL A 157 3.29 10.59 15.90
CA VAL A 157 1.84 10.67 15.68
C VAL A 157 1.37 12.12 15.76
N THR A 158 1.74 12.84 16.82
CA THR A 158 1.38 14.25 17.01
C THR A 158 1.84 15.12 15.84
N ARG A 159 3.09 14.96 15.39
CA ARG A 159 3.59 15.70 14.22
C ARG A 159 2.82 15.39 12.94
N PHE A 160 2.48 14.14 12.74
CA PHE A 160 1.71 13.74 11.54
C PHE A 160 0.29 14.31 11.57
N VAL A 161 -0.40 14.24 12.71
CA VAL A 161 -1.75 14.80 12.89
C VAL A 161 -1.74 16.31 12.65
N ASN A 162 -0.77 17.04 13.21
CA ASN A 162 -0.62 18.47 12.98
C ASN A 162 -0.43 18.80 11.50
N LEU A 163 0.46 18.09 10.81
CA LEU A 163 0.68 18.29 9.36
C LEU A 163 -0.59 18.03 8.54
N ARG A 164 -1.35 17.00 8.89
CA ARG A 164 -2.63 16.69 8.26
C ARG A 164 -3.65 17.81 8.48
N ASN A 165 -3.77 18.29 9.72
CA ASN A 165 -4.71 19.36 10.10
C ASN A 165 -4.35 20.71 9.45
N GLU A 166 -3.08 21.06 9.39
CA GLU A 166 -2.60 22.26 8.70
C GLU A 166 -2.93 22.22 7.19
N SER A 167 -2.86 21.03 6.59
CA SER A 167 -3.14 20.84 5.17
C SER A 167 -4.64 20.74 4.85
N GLY A 168 -5.49 20.53 5.86
CA GLY A 168 -6.93 20.24 5.73
C GLY A 168 -7.86 21.42 6.04
N ALA A 169 -7.40 22.67 6.01
CA ALA A 169 -8.21 23.84 6.37
C ALA A 169 -9.49 23.97 5.53
N GLY A 170 -9.44 23.68 4.23
CA GLY A 170 -10.60 23.69 3.35
C GLY A 170 -11.63 22.61 3.71
N LEU A 171 -11.19 21.43 4.10
CA LEU A 171 -12.07 20.35 4.58
C LEU A 171 -12.77 20.70 5.89
N ARG A 172 -12.07 21.39 6.81
CA ARG A 172 -12.67 21.90 8.04
C ARG A 172 -13.82 22.85 7.73
N ALA A 173 -13.60 23.82 6.84
CA ALA A 173 -14.64 24.74 6.42
C ALA A 173 -15.84 24.03 5.75
N LEU A 174 -15.60 22.99 4.95
CA LEU A 174 -16.66 22.19 4.34
C LEU A 174 -17.46 21.41 5.39
N ALA A 175 -16.79 20.79 6.35
CA ALA A 175 -17.44 20.04 7.42
C ALA A 175 -18.33 20.98 8.28
N GLU A 176 -17.81 22.16 8.64
CA GLU A 176 -18.56 23.19 9.39
C GLU A 176 -19.79 23.67 8.60
N ALA A 177 -19.63 23.97 7.30
CA ALA A 177 -20.73 24.38 6.43
C ALA A 177 -21.81 23.30 6.28
N ALA A 178 -21.43 22.02 6.33
CA ALA A 178 -22.33 20.88 6.32
C ALA A 178 -22.93 20.55 7.70
N GLY A 179 -22.56 21.28 8.75
CA GLY A 179 -23.02 21.03 10.13
C GLY A 179 -22.46 19.75 10.75
N LEU A 180 -21.34 19.24 10.20
CA LEU A 180 -20.69 18.04 10.73
C LEU A 180 -19.84 18.41 11.95
N ARG A 181 -19.92 17.56 12.98
CA ARG A 181 -19.06 17.66 14.16
C ARG A 181 -17.90 16.67 13.99
N VAL A 182 -16.69 17.20 13.82
CA VAL A 182 -15.46 16.43 13.67
C VAL A 182 -14.50 16.85 14.77
N ASP A 183 -13.98 15.91 15.52
CA ASP A 183 -12.86 16.16 16.42
C ASP A 183 -11.55 16.10 15.61
N TRP A 184 -11.02 17.26 15.28
CA TRP A 184 -9.80 17.37 14.46
C TRP A 184 -8.53 17.00 15.22
N GLU A 185 -8.58 16.92 16.54
CA GLU A 185 -7.48 16.46 17.38
C GLU A 185 -7.44 14.91 17.48
N ASP A 186 -8.60 14.27 17.32
CA ASP A 186 -8.68 12.81 17.21
C ASP A 186 -8.53 12.35 15.74
N PRO A 187 -7.40 11.76 15.36
CA PRO A 187 -7.16 11.29 14.00
C PRO A 187 -8.10 10.15 13.57
N CYS A 188 -8.81 9.54 14.51
CA CYS A 188 -9.76 8.46 14.25
C CYS A 188 -11.21 8.94 14.11
N SER A 189 -11.49 10.23 14.32
CA SER A 189 -12.86 10.79 14.41
C SER A 189 -13.71 10.61 13.14
N THR A 190 -13.09 10.42 11.97
CA THR A 190 -13.78 10.18 10.69
C THR A 190 -13.68 8.74 10.22
N LEU A 191 -12.90 7.88 10.89
CA LEU A 191 -12.81 6.47 10.51
C LEU A 191 -14.15 5.77 10.67
N SER A 192 -14.36 4.73 9.87
CA SER A 192 -15.58 3.94 9.92
C SER A 192 -15.83 3.38 11.33
N PRO A 193 -17.02 3.60 11.90
CA PRO A 193 -17.39 2.97 13.17
C PRO A 193 -17.71 1.49 13.01
N TRP A 194 -17.77 0.97 11.77
CA TRP A 194 -18.18 -0.39 11.46
C TRP A 194 -17.01 -1.32 11.18
N ALA A 195 -16.12 -0.91 10.30
CA ALA A 195 -14.90 -1.66 9.99
C ALA A 195 -13.79 -0.78 9.42
N SER A 196 -12.57 -1.03 9.90
CA SER A 196 -11.32 -0.60 9.29
C SER A 196 -10.51 -1.85 8.96
N ILE A 197 -10.29 -2.09 7.67
CA ILE A 197 -9.77 -3.36 7.14
C ILE A 197 -8.36 -3.15 6.61
N SER A 198 -7.41 -3.97 7.05
CA SER A 198 -6.04 -3.94 6.54
C SER A 198 -5.71 -5.20 5.77
N GLN A 199 -5.10 -5.04 4.58
CA GLN A 199 -4.53 -6.16 3.83
C GLN A 199 -3.24 -6.74 4.45
N VAL A 200 -2.73 -6.14 5.53
CA VAL A 200 -1.58 -6.67 6.25
C VAL A 200 -2.00 -7.90 7.04
N PRO A 201 -1.39 -9.08 6.82
CA PRO A 201 -1.65 -10.23 7.67
C PRO A 201 -1.17 -9.96 9.09
N LYS A 202 -1.96 -10.34 10.09
CA LYS A 202 -1.60 -10.14 11.51
C LYS A 202 -0.21 -10.67 11.85
N VAL A 203 0.19 -11.78 11.23
CA VAL A 203 1.51 -12.42 11.44
C VAL A 203 2.68 -11.64 10.86
N PHE A 204 2.43 -10.68 9.98
CA PHE A 204 3.46 -9.80 9.39
C PHE A 204 3.51 -8.43 10.08
N ASP A 205 2.49 -8.10 10.87
CA ASP A 205 2.46 -6.84 11.61
C ASP A 205 3.26 -6.90 12.90
N PHE A 206 3.48 -5.75 13.52
CA PHE A 206 3.97 -5.68 14.88
C PHE A 206 2.87 -6.11 15.86
N GLU A 207 3.24 -6.81 16.93
CA GLU A 207 2.29 -7.16 17.96
C GLU A 207 1.77 -5.91 18.67
N SER A 208 0.45 -5.73 18.67
CA SER A 208 -0.23 -4.67 19.39
C SER A 208 -1.60 -5.15 19.88
N SER A 209 -1.96 -4.76 21.09
CA SER A 209 -3.29 -4.96 21.67
C SER A 209 -4.15 -3.69 21.65
N HIS A 210 -3.67 -2.63 20.98
CA HIS A 210 -4.29 -1.30 21.01
C HIS A 210 -5.09 -0.96 19.74
N TRP A 211 -5.32 -1.96 18.89
CA TRP A 211 -6.22 -1.78 17.75
C TRP A 211 -7.66 -1.56 18.22
N PRO A 212 -8.38 -0.61 17.62
CA PRO A 212 -9.79 -0.41 17.94
C PRO A 212 -10.62 -1.67 17.58
N PRO A 213 -11.77 -1.91 18.25
CA PRO A 213 -12.56 -3.14 18.07
C PRO A 213 -12.99 -3.40 16.62
N GLN A 214 -13.18 -2.35 15.84
CA GLN A 214 -13.58 -2.42 14.42
C GLN A 214 -12.41 -2.59 13.45
N PHE A 215 -11.17 -2.76 13.96
CA PHE A 215 -9.99 -2.98 13.12
C PHE A 215 -9.77 -4.45 12.83
N TYR A 216 -9.57 -4.80 11.56
CA TYR A 216 -9.41 -6.18 11.09
C TYR A 216 -8.15 -6.34 10.25
N HIS A 217 -7.25 -7.19 10.74
CA HIS A 217 -6.20 -7.77 9.89
C HIS A 217 -6.81 -8.87 9.05
N THR A 218 -6.75 -8.77 7.74
CA THR A 218 -7.32 -9.80 6.86
C THR A 218 -6.25 -10.59 6.12
N GLY A 219 -5.38 -9.93 5.36
CA GLY A 219 -4.35 -10.55 4.54
C GLY A 219 -4.32 -9.92 3.16
N PRO A 220 -3.37 -10.33 2.31
CA PRO A 220 -3.13 -9.66 1.04
C PRO A 220 -4.35 -9.69 0.10
N PHE A 221 -4.58 -8.57 -0.59
CA PHE A 221 -5.62 -8.44 -1.60
C PHE A 221 -5.06 -8.62 -3.00
N HIS A 222 -4.68 -9.83 -3.35
CA HIS A 222 -4.31 -10.18 -4.71
C HIS A 222 -4.96 -11.50 -5.12
N ASP A 223 -5.62 -11.47 -6.26
CA ASP A 223 -6.37 -12.59 -6.84
C ASP A 223 -5.73 -13.11 -8.14
N GLY A 224 -4.58 -12.58 -8.51
CA GLY A 224 -3.90 -12.90 -9.77
C GLY A 224 -4.57 -12.31 -11.02
N LYS A 225 -5.61 -11.51 -10.86
CA LYS A 225 -6.42 -10.95 -11.95
C LYS A 225 -6.26 -9.42 -12.04
N GLY A 226 -6.82 -8.83 -13.11
CA GLY A 226 -6.88 -7.38 -13.28
C GLY A 226 -5.55 -6.70 -13.60
N ARG A 227 -4.48 -7.46 -13.84
CA ARG A 227 -3.23 -6.96 -14.38
C ARG A 227 -3.20 -7.16 -15.89
N GLU A 228 -2.74 -6.16 -16.61
CA GLU A 228 -2.54 -6.29 -18.05
C GLU A 228 -1.49 -7.37 -18.34
N PRO A 229 -1.71 -8.21 -19.36
CA PRO A 229 -0.70 -9.14 -19.82
C PRO A 229 0.58 -8.38 -20.20
N VAL A 230 1.71 -8.91 -19.79
CA VAL A 230 3.02 -8.33 -20.11
C VAL A 230 3.76 -9.29 -21.01
N ASP A 231 4.20 -8.79 -22.17
CA ASP A 231 5.13 -9.53 -23.02
C ASP A 231 6.48 -9.65 -22.32
N PHE A 232 6.95 -10.90 -22.14
CA PHE A 232 8.18 -11.18 -21.39
C PHE A 232 8.98 -12.29 -22.07
N PRO A 233 10.30 -12.14 -22.22
CA PRO A 233 11.14 -13.12 -22.91
C PRO A 233 11.44 -14.34 -22.02
N TRP A 234 10.45 -15.21 -21.82
CA TRP A 234 10.52 -16.40 -20.98
C TRP A 234 11.65 -17.36 -21.40
N GLU A 235 11.98 -17.40 -22.69
CA GLU A 235 13.07 -18.22 -23.26
C GLU A 235 14.45 -17.80 -22.75
N ARG A 236 14.57 -16.61 -22.17
CA ARG A 236 15.82 -16.14 -21.56
C ARG A 236 16.00 -16.58 -20.10
N ILE A 237 15.00 -17.22 -19.49
CA ILE A 237 15.11 -17.77 -18.15
C ILE A 237 15.96 -19.04 -18.21
N THR A 238 17.11 -19.04 -17.50
CA THR A 238 18.15 -20.05 -17.62
C THR A 238 17.99 -21.24 -16.67
N GLY A 239 17.16 -21.14 -15.65
CA GLY A 239 17.06 -22.13 -14.56
C GLY A 239 18.07 -21.91 -13.42
N GLU A 240 18.97 -20.94 -13.53
CA GLU A 240 19.75 -20.47 -12.38
C GLU A 240 18.87 -19.80 -11.33
N PRO A 241 19.29 -19.76 -10.03
CA PRO A 241 18.53 -19.07 -9.00
C PRO A 241 18.20 -17.64 -9.42
N LEU A 242 16.89 -17.35 -9.55
CA LEU A 242 16.36 -16.10 -10.08
C LEU A 242 16.23 -15.05 -8.98
N ILE A 243 16.77 -13.86 -9.23
CA ILE A 243 16.52 -12.67 -8.44
C ILE A 243 15.56 -11.78 -9.21
N TYR A 244 14.37 -11.57 -8.65
CA TYR A 244 13.44 -10.56 -9.15
C TYR A 244 13.73 -9.22 -8.48
N ALA A 245 13.81 -8.15 -9.26
CA ALA A 245 14.06 -6.80 -8.72
C ALA A 245 13.09 -5.76 -9.29
N SER A 246 12.53 -4.93 -8.41
CA SER A 246 11.64 -3.82 -8.78
C SER A 246 11.67 -2.71 -7.74
N MET A 247 11.78 -1.46 -8.21
CA MET A 247 11.71 -0.27 -7.36
C MET A 247 10.31 0.38 -7.37
N GLY A 248 9.27 -0.37 -7.76
CA GLY A 248 7.89 0.09 -7.80
C GLY A 248 7.56 0.98 -9.00
N THR A 249 6.47 1.74 -8.90
CA THR A 249 5.88 2.49 -10.03
C THR A 249 5.92 4.01 -9.88
N ILE A 250 6.19 4.53 -8.67
CA ILE A 250 6.10 5.98 -8.42
C ILE A 250 7.49 6.62 -8.30
N LEU A 251 8.36 6.04 -7.47
CA LEU A 251 9.67 6.60 -7.12
C LEU A 251 10.82 5.83 -7.78
N ASN A 252 10.64 5.41 -9.02
CA ASN A 252 11.59 4.57 -9.75
C ASN A 252 12.43 5.33 -10.80
N GLY A 253 12.39 6.67 -10.83
CA GLY A 253 13.20 7.50 -11.71
C GLY A 253 14.68 7.63 -11.26
N ARG A 254 15.31 6.55 -10.77
CA ARG A 254 16.66 6.50 -10.18
C ARG A 254 17.58 5.52 -10.92
N PRO A 255 18.18 5.92 -12.04
CA PRO A 255 19.10 5.06 -12.82
C PRO A 255 20.29 4.58 -11.98
N ASP A 256 20.77 5.38 -11.03
CA ASP A 256 21.86 5.04 -10.12
C ASP A 256 21.55 3.80 -9.25
N VAL A 257 20.32 3.68 -8.72
CA VAL A 257 19.88 2.52 -7.96
C VAL A 257 19.87 1.26 -8.83
N PHE A 258 19.32 1.34 -10.05
CA PHE A 258 19.26 0.21 -10.96
C PHE A 258 20.67 -0.24 -11.41
N ARG A 259 21.59 0.70 -11.72
CA ARG A 259 22.99 0.36 -12.00
C ARG A 259 23.66 -0.34 -10.82
N THR A 260 23.35 0.08 -9.59
CA THR A 260 23.87 -0.56 -8.38
C THR A 260 23.36 -2.00 -8.23
N ILE A 261 22.06 -2.24 -8.53
CA ILE A 261 21.47 -3.60 -8.52
C ILE A 261 22.16 -4.49 -9.58
N ILE A 262 22.34 -3.99 -10.79
CA ILE A 262 23.03 -4.71 -11.87
C ILE A 262 24.48 -5.04 -11.47
N ALA A 263 25.20 -4.07 -10.92
CA ALA A 263 26.58 -4.25 -10.49
C ALA A 263 26.72 -5.22 -9.29
N ALA A 264 25.74 -5.24 -8.37
CA ALA A 264 25.71 -6.19 -7.27
C ALA A 264 25.50 -7.62 -7.77
N LEU A 265 24.64 -7.83 -8.78
CA LEU A 265 24.46 -9.13 -9.38
C LEU A 265 25.73 -9.64 -10.08
N ALA A 266 26.46 -8.77 -10.78
CA ALA A 266 27.70 -9.16 -11.45
C ALA A 266 28.75 -9.74 -10.49
N ARG A 267 28.65 -9.46 -9.18
CA ARG A 267 29.49 -10.02 -8.12
C ARG A 267 29.03 -11.40 -7.62
N ASN A 268 27.76 -11.75 -7.89
CA ASN A 268 27.16 -13.02 -7.47
C ASN A 268 27.03 -13.95 -8.70
N LYS A 269 28.09 -14.68 -8.99
CA LYS A 269 28.09 -15.64 -10.09
C LYS A 269 27.06 -16.75 -9.85
N GLY A 270 26.42 -17.22 -10.92
CA GLY A 270 25.42 -18.29 -10.85
C GLY A 270 24.04 -17.82 -10.41
N LEU A 271 23.76 -16.50 -10.43
CA LEU A 271 22.44 -15.94 -10.28
C LEU A 271 21.96 -15.33 -11.59
N GLN A 272 20.65 -15.36 -11.82
CA GLN A 272 19.99 -14.64 -12.90
C GLN A 272 19.18 -13.47 -12.35
N LEU A 273 19.17 -12.31 -13.02
CA LEU A 273 18.38 -11.14 -12.66
C LEU A 273 17.24 -10.92 -13.65
N VAL A 274 16.03 -10.69 -13.13
CA VAL A 274 14.98 -9.99 -13.85
C VAL A 274 14.76 -8.66 -13.15
N LEU A 275 14.98 -7.54 -13.85
CA LEU A 275 14.87 -6.19 -13.34
C LEU A 275 13.75 -5.43 -14.06
N SER A 276 12.68 -5.09 -13.32
CA SER A 276 11.59 -4.23 -13.79
C SER A 276 11.90 -2.77 -13.45
N ILE A 277 12.11 -1.93 -14.48
CA ILE A 277 12.58 -0.54 -14.29
C ILE A 277 11.47 0.51 -14.38
N GLY A 278 10.24 0.12 -14.78
CA GLY A 278 9.14 1.05 -15.01
C GLY A 278 9.31 1.86 -16.30
N ASP A 279 8.47 2.90 -16.43
CA ASP A 279 8.41 3.70 -17.67
C ASP A 279 9.25 4.99 -17.59
N GLN A 280 9.84 5.31 -16.42
CA GLN A 280 10.56 6.58 -16.21
C GLN A 280 12.02 6.56 -16.68
N ILE A 281 12.57 5.38 -16.99
CA ILE A 281 13.97 5.21 -17.36
C ILE A 281 14.07 4.52 -18.70
N ASP A 282 14.95 5.04 -19.55
CA ASP A 282 15.36 4.37 -20.79
C ASP A 282 16.32 3.23 -20.44
N PRO A 283 16.04 1.97 -20.86
CA PRO A 283 16.96 0.85 -20.67
C PRO A 283 18.39 1.09 -21.16
N GLN A 284 18.58 1.90 -22.19
CA GLN A 284 19.90 2.27 -22.71
C GLN A 284 20.78 2.98 -21.66
N GLN A 285 20.17 3.69 -20.71
CA GLN A 285 20.91 4.35 -19.63
C GLN A 285 21.56 3.37 -18.66
N LEU A 286 21.17 2.09 -18.71
CA LEU A 286 21.66 1.04 -17.82
C LEU A 286 22.75 0.17 -18.45
N GLU A 287 23.12 0.45 -19.69
CA GLU A 287 24.22 -0.27 -20.38
C GLU A 287 25.61 0.00 -19.74
N PRO A 288 26.53 -0.95 -19.71
CA PRO A 288 26.38 -2.30 -20.23
C PRO A 288 25.61 -3.24 -19.27
N VAL A 289 24.76 -4.11 -19.83
CA VAL A 289 23.98 -5.10 -19.10
C VAL A 289 24.64 -6.47 -19.19
N PRO A 290 24.89 -7.20 -18.07
CA PRO A 290 25.45 -8.54 -18.11
C PRO A 290 24.46 -9.54 -18.72
N LYS A 291 25.01 -10.61 -19.37
CA LYS A 291 24.22 -11.61 -20.10
C LYS A 291 23.18 -12.34 -19.24
N ASN A 292 23.42 -12.49 -17.94
CA ASN A 292 22.53 -13.11 -16.96
C ASN A 292 21.47 -12.14 -16.38
N ALA A 293 21.32 -10.94 -16.94
CA ALA A 293 20.29 -9.99 -16.56
C ALA A 293 19.29 -9.75 -17.71
N ILE A 294 18.00 -9.76 -17.36
CA ILE A 294 16.88 -9.40 -18.20
C ILE A 294 16.33 -8.10 -17.66
N ILE A 295 16.42 -7.02 -18.44
CA ILE A 295 15.90 -5.72 -18.07
C ILE A 295 14.66 -5.43 -18.90
N VAL A 296 13.54 -5.15 -18.23
CA VAL A 296 12.25 -4.87 -18.87
C VAL A 296 11.59 -3.67 -18.19
N LYS A 297 10.78 -2.94 -18.94
CA LYS A 297 9.97 -1.86 -18.36
C LYS A 297 8.95 -2.41 -17.38
N ARG A 298 8.22 -3.44 -17.79
CA ARG A 298 7.21 -4.13 -16.99
C ARG A 298 7.45 -5.64 -17.03
N ALA A 299 7.20 -6.31 -15.92
CA ALA A 299 7.43 -7.73 -15.76
C ALA A 299 6.16 -8.43 -15.21
N PRO A 300 5.91 -9.70 -15.56
CA PRO A 300 4.85 -10.51 -14.97
C PRO A 300 5.26 -10.93 -13.54
N GLN A 301 5.20 -9.98 -12.60
CA GLN A 301 5.73 -10.07 -11.24
C GLN A 301 5.25 -11.32 -10.51
N LEU A 302 3.94 -11.62 -10.55
CA LEU A 302 3.39 -12.78 -9.84
C LEU A 302 3.96 -14.10 -10.34
N ASP A 303 4.21 -14.23 -11.64
CA ASP A 303 4.76 -15.46 -12.21
C ASP A 303 6.27 -15.57 -11.96
N LEU A 304 6.98 -14.45 -12.02
CA LEU A 304 8.41 -14.41 -11.72
C LEU A 304 8.70 -14.69 -10.25
N LEU A 305 7.85 -14.22 -9.32
CA LEU A 305 8.01 -14.51 -7.90
C LEU A 305 7.83 -16.00 -7.57
N LYS A 306 7.04 -16.75 -8.34
CA LYS A 306 6.95 -18.23 -8.20
C LYS A 306 8.27 -18.93 -8.49
N LEU A 307 9.12 -18.33 -9.32
CA LEU A 307 10.42 -18.84 -9.72
C LEU A 307 11.58 -18.23 -8.93
N ALA A 308 11.33 -17.15 -8.18
CA ALA A 308 12.38 -16.36 -7.57
C ALA A 308 13.02 -17.04 -6.36
N ALA A 309 14.34 -17.01 -6.31
CA ALA A 309 15.13 -17.38 -5.14
C ALA A 309 15.22 -16.24 -4.11
N GLY A 310 15.12 -14.99 -4.57
CA GLY A 310 15.11 -13.78 -3.75
C GLY A 310 14.49 -12.61 -4.50
N CYS A 311 14.05 -11.58 -3.74
CA CYS A 311 13.48 -10.37 -4.29
C CYS A 311 14.23 -9.13 -3.79
N ILE A 312 14.61 -8.21 -4.70
CA ILE A 312 15.08 -6.87 -4.35
C ILE A 312 13.92 -5.91 -4.59
N THR A 313 13.53 -5.16 -3.57
CA THR A 313 12.34 -4.30 -3.64
C THR A 313 12.59 -2.95 -2.95
N HIS A 314 11.84 -1.93 -3.35
CA HIS A 314 11.77 -0.66 -2.61
C HIS A 314 11.01 -0.78 -1.27
N GLY A 315 10.50 -1.97 -0.94
CA GLY A 315 9.71 -2.17 0.28
C GLY A 315 8.23 -1.79 0.15
N GLY A 316 7.72 -1.60 -1.07
CA GLY A 316 6.27 -1.38 -1.28
C GLY A 316 5.46 -2.60 -0.82
N LEU A 317 4.41 -2.36 -0.02
CA LEU A 317 3.67 -3.41 0.69
C LEU A 317 3.20 -4.54 -0.23
N ASN A 318 2.63 -4.23 -1.39
CA ASN A 318 2.12 -5.26 -2.30
C ASN A 318 3.22 -6.20 -2.80
N THR A 319 4.36 -5.67 -3.26
CA THR A 319 5.48 -6.49 -3.72
C THR A 319 6.02 -7.37 -2.58
N VAL A 320 6.07 -6.83 -1.37
CA VAL A 320 6.52 -7.58 -0.18
C VAL A 320 5.54 -8.71 0.15
N LEU A 321 4.24 -8.43 0.21
CA LEU A 321 3.22 -9.44 0.49
C LEU A 321 3.15 -10.51 -0.62
N GLU A 322 3.27 -10.12 -1.89
CA GLU A 322 3.33 -11.04 -3.02
C GLU A 322 4.57 -11.95 -2.96
N SER A 323 5.72 -11.39 -2.58
CA SER A 323 6.93 -12.20 -2.34
C SER A 323 6.74 -13.18 -1.19
N LEU A 324 6.16 -12.73 -0.08
CA LEU A 324 5.88 -13.59 1.08
C LEU A 324 4.85 -14.67 0.77
N THR A 325 3.85 -14.37 -0.08
CA THR A 325 2.89 -15.37 -0.58
C THR A 325 3.57 -16.50 -1.37
N GLN A 326 4.74 -16.23 -1.94
CA GLN A 326 5.57 -17.25 -2.62
C GLN A 326 6.70 -17.78 -1.74
N GLY A 327 6.80 -17.37 -0.48
CA GLY A 327 7.87 -17.77 0.44
C GLY A 327 9.25 -17.26 0.02
N VAL A 328 9.30 -16.12 -0.70
CA VAL A 328 10.54 -15.54 -1.25
C VAL A 328 11.12 -14.52 -0.26
N PRO A 329 12.38 -14.73 0.19
CA PRO A 329 13.05 -13.77 1.05
C PRO A 329 13.48 -12.52 0.28
N GLN A 330 13.71 -11.39 1.00
CA GLN A 330 13.81 -10.09 0.37
C GLN A 330 15.01 -9.27 0.82
N VAL A 331 15.49 -8.38 -0.07
CA VAL A 331 16.34 -7.23 0.29
C VAL A 331 15.55 -5.97 -0.05
N ALA A 332 15.18 -5.19 0.97
CA ALA A 332 14.42 -3.96 0.79
C ALA A 332 15.32 -2.72 0.80
N ILE A 333 15.02 -1.78 -0.11
CA ILE A 333 15.70 -0.48 -0.28
C ILE A 333 14.61 0.61 -0.19
N PRO A 334 14.11 0.96 1.01
CA PRO A 334 13.05 1.93 1.17
C PRO A 334 13.44 3.33 0.66
N VAL A 335 12.50 4.00 0.02
CA VAL A 335 12.66 5.36 -0.52
C VAL A 335 11.79 6.37 0.22
N ALA A 336 10.49 6.08 0.39
CA ALA A 336 9.53 6.98 1.04
C ALA A 336 8.23 6.25 1.44
N PHE A 337 7.28 6.98 1.99
CA PHE A 337 5.92 6.55 2.39
C PHE A 337 5.94 5.44 3.45
N ASP A 338 5.20 4.36 3.21
CA ASP A 338 5.13 3.20 4.10
C ASP A 338 6.32 2.24 3.97
N GLN A 339 7.18 2.44 2.98
CA GLN A 339 8.29 1.55 2.68
C GLN A 339 9.28 1.37 3.85
N PRO A 340 9.64 2.41 4.63
CA PRO A 340 10.47 2.23 5.82
C PRO A 340 9.80 1.34 6.87
N GLY A 341 8.51 1.51 7.11
CA GLY A 341 7.74 0.69 8.04
C GLY A 341 7.55 -0.75 7.58
N VAL A 342 7.38 -0.97 6.27
CA VAL A 342 7.38 -2.32 5.68
C VAL A 342 8.76 -2.96 5.84
N GLY A 343 9.84 -2.20 5.59
CA GLY A 343 11.21 -2.63 5.82
C GLY A 343 11.47 -3.04 7.27
N ALA A 344 10.96 -2.25 8.24
CA ALA A 344 11.07 -2.58 9.65
C ALA A 344 10.40 -3.93 9.99
N ARG A 345 9.26 -4.26 9.36
CA ARG A 345 8.59 -5.56 9.52
C ARG A 345 9.36 -6.71 8.87
N ILE A 346 9.94 -6.48 7.68
CA ILE A 346 10.86 -7.45 7.03
C ILE A 346 12.01 -7.82 7.98
N ALA A 347 12.65 -6.81 8.59
CA ALA A 347 13.73 -7.01 9.52
C ALA A 347 13.27 -7.71 10.82
N HIS A 348 12.15 -7.26 11.40
CA HIS A 348 11.57 -7.82 12.63
C HIS A 348 11.27 -9.31 12.50
N HIS A 349 10.61 -9.71 11.41
CA HIS A 349 10.26 -11.11 11.16
C HIS A 349 11.38 -11.92 10.51
N ARG A 350 12.54 -11.28 10.25
CA ARG A 350 13.68 -11.92 9.58
C ARG A 350 13.26 -12.63 8.27
N THR A 351 12.39 -11.99 7.49
CA THR A 351 12.03 -12.44 6.15
C THR A 351 12.95 -11.86 5.07
N GLY A 352 13.88 -11.00 5.48
CA GLY A 352 14.85 -10.36 4.62
C GLY A 352 15.72 -9.35 5.34
N LEU A 353 16.44 -8.56 4.58
CA LEU A 353 17.34 -7.49 5.04
C LEU A 353 16.91 -6.15 4.45
N VAL A 354 17.30 -5.07 5.11
CA VAL A 354 16.97 -3.69 4.73
C VAL A 354 18.23 -2.87 4.62
N THR A 355 18.31 -2.02 3.61
CA THR A 355 19.35 -1.00 3.49
C THR A 355 18.76 0.32 3.06
N SER A 356 19.37 1.43 3.47
CA SER A 356 18.99 2.77 3.05
C SER A 356 19.73 3.19 1.78
N LEU A 357 19.20 4.19 1.07
CA LEU A 357 19.81 4.69 -0.17
C LEU A 357 21.21 5.25 0.01
N ASP A 358 21.50 5.87 1.16
CA ASP A 358 22.82 6.43 1.50
C ASP A 358 23.90 5.36 1.71
N LYS A 359 23.50 4.14 2.10
CA LYS A 359 24.37 2.97 2.29
C LYS A 359 24.43 2.08 1.07
N LEU A 360 23.64 2.36 0.03
CA LEU A 360 23.48 1.50 -1.12
C LEU A 360 24.72 1.56 -2.03
N THR A 361 25.54 0.51 -1.97
CA THR A 361 26.64 0.27 -2.90
C THR A 361 26.52 -1.14 -3.49
N ALA A 362 27.16 -1.40 -4.63
CA ALA A 362 27.13 -2.73 -5.24
C ALA A 362 27.72 -3.82 -4.32
N ASP A 363 28.78 -3.51 -3.57
CA ASP A 363 29.39 -4.47 -2.63
C ASP A 363 28.48 -4.72 -1.43
N HIS A 364 27.87 -3.67 -0.87
CA HIS A 364 26.96 -3.83 0.25
C HIS A 364 25.71 -4.62 -0.16
N LEU A 365 25.08 -4.28 -1.29
CA LEU A 365 23.90 -5.00 -1.79
C LEU A 365 24.23 -6.47 -2.14
N SER A 366 25.41 -6.73 -2.73
CA SER A 366 25.91 -8.09 -2.99
C SER A 366 26.05 -8.90 -1.69
N THR A 367 26.57 -8.29 -0.64
CA THR A 367 26.68 -8.92 0.70
C THR A 367 25.31 -9.24 1.29
N LEU A 368 24.36 -8.29 1.24
CA LEU A 368 22.99 -8.51 1.74
C LEU A 368 22.29 -9.61 0.95
N LEU A 369 22.41 -9.59 -0.37
CA LEU A 369 21.80 -10.62 -1.24
C LEU A 369 22.38 -12.00 -0.95
N SER A 370 23.70 -12.11 -0.82
CA SER A 370 24.36 -13.37 -0.44
C SER A 370 23.87 -13.87 0.93
N ALA A 371 23.78 -13.00 1.94
CA ALA A 371 23.27 -13.37 3.27
C ALA A 371 21.83 -13.89 3.20
N VAL A 372 20.93 -13.20 2.48
CA VAL A 372 19.51 -13.60 2.35
C VAL A 372 19.35 -14.93 1.63
N LEU A 373 20.23 -15.24 0.66
CA LEU A 373 20.17 -16.49 -0.11
C LEU A 373 20.78 -17.70 0.62
N HIS A 374 21.82 -17.49 1.44
CA HIS A 374 22.58 -18.59 2.05
C HIS A 374 22.22 -18.84 3.53
N ASP A 375 21.73 -17.83 4.29
CA ASP A 375 21.17 -18.07 5.62
C ASP A 375 19.74 -18.59 5.47
N SER A 376 19.55 -19.88 5.75
CA SER A 376 18.25 -20.56 5.62
C SER A 376 17.14 -19.90 6.47
N ALA A 377 17.51 -19.20 7.54
CA ALA A 377 16.54 -18.55 8.43
C ALA A 377 15.61 -17.56 7.69
N TYR A 378 16.13 -16.81 6.69
CA TYR A 378 15.30 -15.89 5.91
C TYR A 378 14.27 -16.62 5.07
N ARG A 379 14.68 -17.71 4.42
CA ARG A 379 13.78 -18.53 3.61
C ARG A 379 12.77 -19.28 4.47
N ASP A 380 13.18 -19.83 5.60
CA ASP A 380 12.31 -20.57 6.51
C ASP A 380 11.25 -19.64 7.11
N ASN A 381 11.63 -18.42 7.48
CA ASN A 381 10.70 -17.39 7.94
C ASN A 381 9.73 -16.95 6.83
N SER A 382 10.22 -16.76 5.61
CA SER A 382 9.37 -16.42 4.46
C SER A 382 8.37 -17.54 4.15
N LYS A 383 8.76 -18.80 4.26
CA LYS A 383 7.85 -19.95 4.11
C LYS A 383 6.83 -20.06 5.24
N ARG A 384 7.21 -19.75 6.48
CA ARG A 384 6.24 -19.66 7.60
C ARG A 384 5.20 -18.58 7.33
N MET A 385 5.65 -17.42 6.82
CA MET A 385 4.77 -16.32 6.44
C MET A 385 3.85 -16.73 5.27
N GLN A 386 4.38 -17.41 4.26
CA GLN A 386 3.61 -17.98 3.15
C GLN A 386 2.45 -18.85 3.64
N LYS A 387 2.73 -19.77 4.55
CA LYS A 387 1.71 -20.66 5.12
C LYS A 387 0.63 -19.86 5.86
N ALA A 388 1.02 -18.95 6.74
CA ALA A 388 0.10 -18.13 7.50
C ALA A 388 -0.77 -17.20 6.62
N ILE A 389 -0.21 -16.65 5.55
CA ILE A 389 -0.95 -15.85 4.56
C ILE A 389 -2.00 -16.72 3.84
N ALA A 390 -1.62 -17.92 3.43
CA ALA A 390 -2.55 -18.84 2.76
C ALA A 390 -3.72 -19.26 3.69
N GLU A 391 -3.45 -19.46 4.97
CA GLU A 391 -4.46 -19.81 5.98
C GLU A 391 -5.41 -18.64 6.30
N ALA A 392 -4.95 -17.39 6.19
CA ALA A 392 -5.74 -16.20 6.51
C ALA A 392 -6.91 -15.96 5.53
N ASN A 393 -6.82 -16.43 4.26
CA ASN A 393 -7.83 -16.24 3.22
C ASN A 393 -8.32 -14.78 3.09
N GLY A 394 -7.38 -13.85 2.99
CA GLY A 394 -7.56 -12.42 3.22
C GLY A 394 -8.71 -11.75 2.47
N LEU A 395 -8.87 -12.01 1.16
CA LEU A 395 -9.95 -11.43 0.36
C LEU A 395 -11.34 -11.90 0.80
N SER A 396 -11.51 -13.21 1.10
CA SER A 396 -12.80 -13.72 1.58
C SER A 396 -13.13 -13.15 2.96
N LEU A 397 -12.17 -13.11 3.87
CA LEU A 397 -12.35 -12.52 5.20
C LEU A 397 -12.72 -11.03 5.11
N ALA A 398 -12.07 -10.27 4.23
CA ALA A 398 -12.37 -8.85 4.03
C ALA A 398 -13.82 -8.64 3.55
N VAL A 399 -14.29 -9.46 2.61
CA VAL A 399 -15.68 -9.40 2.14
C VAL A 399 -16.67 -9.78 3.25
N ASP A 400 -16.38 -10.83 4.03
CA ASP A 400 -17.21 -11.22 5.17
C ASP A 400 -17.33 -10.07 6.19
N VAL A 401 -16.23 -9.38 6.49
CA VAL A 401 -16.22 -8.19 7.37
C VAL A 401 -17.06 -7.06 6.79
N ILE A 402 -16.94 -6.76 5.50
CA ILE A 402 -17.74 -5.73 4.83
C ILE A 402 -19.24 -6.05 4.91
N GLU A 403 -19.64 -7.28 4.56
CA GLU A 403 -21.03 -7.70 4.61
C GLU A 403 -21.61 -7.63 6.03
N GLN A 404 -20.87 -8.11 7.05
CA GLN A 404 -21.26 -8.03 8.46
C GLN A 404 -21.41 -6.59 8.95
N SER A 405 -20.47 -5.71 8.58
CA SER A 405 -20.51 -4.29 8.92
C SER A 405 -21.77 -3.61 8.40
N LEU A 406 -22.20 -3.98 7.20
CA LEU A 406 -23.44 -3.45 6.60
C LEU A 406 -24.71 -3.99 7.27
N ILE A 407 -24.72 -5.24 7.70
CA ILE A 407 -25.83 -5.79 8.49
C ILE A 407 -25.94 -5.04 9.83
N LEU A 408 -24.81 -4.80 10.49
CA LEU A 408 -24.77 -4.03 11.73
C LEU A 408 -25.27 -2.59 11.53
N SER A 409 -24.85 -1.93 10.46
CA SER A 409 -25.27 -0.56 10.15
C SER A 409 -26.78 -0.42 9.90
N ARG A 410 -27.42 -1.45 9.31
CA ARG A 410 -28.87 -1.46 9.05
C ARG A 410 -29.70 -1.73 10.31
N ASN A 411 -29.18 -2.56 11.21
CA ASN A 411 -29.88 -2.97 12.43
C ASN A 411 -29.69 -1.97 13.59
N SER A 412 -28.63 -1.20 13.55
CA SER A 412 -28.40 -0.12 14.50
C SER A 412 -29.16 1.10 14.00
N GLN A 413 -30.22 1.52 14.71
CA GLN A 413 -30.54 2.94 14.70
C GLN A 413 -29.23 3.67 14.97
N ARG A 414 -28.83 4.60 14.06
CA ARG A 414 -27.53 5.32 14.14
C ARG A 414 -27.12 5.48 15.59
N PRO A 415 -25.89 5.20 15.98
CA PRO A 415 -25.44 5.64 17.30
C PRO A 415 -25.76 7.14 17.35
N SER A 416 -26.75 7.50 18.14
CA SER A 416 -27.24 8.87 18.33
C SER A 416 -26.25 9.68 19.16
N THR A 417 -25.04 9.18 19.29
CA THR A 417 -23.97 9.81 20.02
C THR A 417 -22.90 10.22 19.01
N PRO A 418 -22.68 11.53 18.82
CA PRO A 418 -21.40 11.96 18.32
C PRO A 418 -20.36 11.34 19.24
N ILE A 419 -19.33 10.78 18.67
CA ILE A 419 -18.14 10.34 19.39
C ILE A 419 -17.77 11.49 20.33
N GLN A 420 -17.97 11.27 21.66
CA GLN A 420 -17.54 12.22 22.68
C GLN A 420 -16.02 12.20 22.77
#